data_0447d60f2f0ed0da6094347bc531a42e
#
_entry.id   0447d60f2f0ed0da6094347bc531a42e
#
_cell.length_a   1.000
_cell.length_b   1.000
_cell.length_c   1.000
_cell.angle_alpha   90.00
_cell.angle_beta   90.00
_cell.angle_gamma   90.00
#
_symmetry.space_group_name_H-M   'P 1'
#
loop_
_entity.id
_entity.type
_entity.pdbx_description
1 polymer ?
#
loop_
_entity_poly.entity_id
_entity_poly.type
_entity_poly.pdbx_seq_one_letter_code
_entity_poly.pdbx_strand_id
1 'polypeptide(L)'
;ATSRDMMNLLARSVLSLYSWDENPDDTSIPNVLRQSLSLIARVPLISVYGYQAHRHYHHGDNLYIINPDVNLSTAENILRLLRPDSSYTELEAKILQLAQLVELNMVVVITQLSQTMLFHLQEQILIRLLQLPFVH
;
A
#
# COMPACT_ATOMS: atom_id res chain seq x y z
N ALA A 1 -4.86 14.85 11.68
CA ALA A 1 -5.41 15.83 10.74
C ALA A 1 -5.63 15.18 9.38
N THR A 2 -6.84 15.28 8.86
CA THR A 2 -7.19 14.78 7.53
C THR A 2 -6.51 15.64 6.47
N SER A 3 -5.91 15.01 5.45
CA SER A 3 -5.36 15.69 4.27
C SER A 3 -6.40 15.68 3.15
N ARG A 4 -6.38 16.70 2.29
CA ARG A 4 -7.14 16.66 1.02
C ARG A 4 -6.57 15.63 0.04
N ASP A 5 -5.30 15.28 0.21
CA ASP A 5 -4.60 14.25 -0.56
C ASP A 5 -4.66 12.91 0.18
N MET A 6 -5.38 11.95 -0.41
CA MET A 6 -5.58 10.60 0.14
C MET A 6 -4.28 9.81 0.23
N MET A 7 -3.38 9.95 -0.76
CA MET A 7 -2.08 9.26 -0.73
C MET A 7 -1.20 9.76 0.41
N ASN A 8 -1.20 11.06 0.66
CA ASN A 8 -0.50 11.66 1.78
C ASN A 8 -1.07 11.19 3.13
N LEU A 9 -2.40 11.08 3.24
CA LEU A 9 -3.06 10.54 4.42
C LEU A 9 -2.64 9.09 4.66
N LEU A 10 -2.68 8.25 3.62
CA LEU A 10 -2.29 6.85 3.71
C LEU A 10 -0.82 6.70 4.12
N ALA A 11 0.10 7.42 3.47
CA ALA A 11 1.53 7.38 3.79
C ALA A 11 1.81 7.74 5.26
N ARG A 12 1.20 8.82 5.77
CA ARG A 12 1.36 9.21 7.19
C ARG A 12 0.75 8.20 8.15
N SER A 13 -0.37 7.58 7.78
CA SER A 13 -1.00 6.56 8.60
C SER A 13 -0.13 5.29 8.69
N VAL A 14 0.48 4.89 7.57
CA VAL A 14 1.42 3.77 7.55
C VAL A 14 2.66 4.08 8.40
N LEU A 15 3.23 5.29 8.27
CA LEU A 15 4.37 5.71 9.09
C LEU A 15 4.05 5.71 10.59
N SER A 16 2.82 6.05 10.98
CA SER A 16 2.41 6.01 12.39
C SER A 16 2.38 4.59 12.98
N LEU A 17 2.27 3.55 12.14
CA LEU A 17 2.32 2.16 12.60
C LEU A 17 3.67 1.76 13.20
N TYR A 18 4.75 2.47 12.84
CA TYR A 18 6.07 2.29 13.44
C TYR A 18 6.03 2.37 14.97
N SER A 19 5.30 3.35 15.50
CA SER A 19 5.18 3.56 16.95
C SER A 19 4.40 2.46 17.68
N TRP A 20 3.72 1.60 16.94
CA TRP A 20 2.88 0.52 17.48
C TRP A 20 3.49 -0.87 17.26
N ASP A 21 4.66 -0.93 16.61
CA ASP A 21 5.38 -2.18 16.41
C ASP A 21 6.29 -2.46 17.60
N GLU A 22 6.32 -3.71 18.06
CA GLU A 22 7.17 -4.12 19.20
C GLU A 22 8.66 -4.11 18.84
N ASN A 23 9.00 -4.40 17.59
CA ASN A 23 10.36 -4.51 17.09
C ASN A 23 10.51 -3.83 15.72
N PRO A 24 10.35 -2.49 15.65
CA PRO A 24 10.28 -1.77 14.37
C PRO A 24 11.60 -1.80 13.59
N ASP A 25 12.74 -1.82 14.29
CA ASP A 25 14.09 -1.73 13.71
C ASP A 25 14.74 -3.09 13.46
N ASP A 26 14.08 -4.20 13.83
CA ASP A 26 14.61 -5.56 13.58
C ASP A 26 14.38 -5.93 12.10
N THR A 27 15.48 -6.01 11.35
CA THR A 27 15.53 -6.38 9.92
C THR A 27 15.69 -7.88 9.67
N SER A 28 15.54 -8.73 10.69
CA SER A 28 15.54 -10.18 10.51
C SER A 28 14.40 -10.64 9.59
N ILE A 29 14.67 -11.69 8.80
CA ILE A 29 13.67 -12.21 7.83
C ILE A 29 12.33 -12.55 8.50
N PRO A 30 12.29 -13.24 9.67
CA PRO A 30 11.03 -13.54 10.34
C PRO A 30 10.26 -12.27 10.74
N ASN A 31 10.95 -11.23 11.24
CA ASN A 31 10.30 -9.99 11.64
C ASN A 31 9.79 -9.19 10.44
N VAL A 32 10.58 -9.09 9.37
CA VAL A 32 10.16 -8.43 8.11
C VAL A 32 8.94 -9.12 7.53
N LEU A 33 8.87 -10.45 7.56
CA LEU A 33 7.70 -11.20 7.12
C LEU A 33 6.48 -10.89 7.98
N ARG A 34 6.62 -10.89 9.31
CA ARG A 34 5.56 -10.51 10.26
C ARG A 34 5.04 -9.10 9.99
N GLN A 35 5.93 -8.14 9.82
CA GLN A 35 5.57 -6.75 9.51
C GLN A 35 4.83 -6.65 8.17
N SER A 36 5.31 -7.34 7.13
CA SER A 36 4.67 -7.36 5.81
C SER A 36 3.24 -7.91 5.86
N LEU A 37 3.03 -9.03 6.55
CA LEU A 37 1.69 -9.60 6.74
C LEU A 37 0.77 -8.65 7.52
N SER A 38 1.31 -7.99 8.54
CA SER A 38 0.58 -6.97 9.31
C SER A 38 0.16 -5.78 8.45
N LEU A 39 1.03 -5.32 7.54
CA LEU A 39 0.71 -4.25 6.60
C LEU A 39 -0.37 -4.68 5.59
N ILE A 40 -0.26 -5.87 5.01
CA ILE A 40 -1.28 -6.42 4.09
C ILE A 40 -2.66 -6.42 4.75
N ALA A 41 -2.75 -6.78 6.01
CA ALA A 41 -4.01 -6.79 6.74
C ALA A 41 -4.54 -5.39 7.09
N ARG A 42 -3.65 -4.43 7.40
CA ARG A 42 -4.04 -3.10 7.92
C ARG A 42 -4.24 -2.04 6.85
N VAL A 43 -3.46 -2.07 5.76
CA VAL A 43 -3.51 -1.03 4.71
C VAL A 43 -4.90 -0.88 4.08
N PRO A 44 -5.65 -1.94 3.74
CA PRO A 44 -7.01 -1.81 3.24
C PRO A 44 -7.95 -1.10 4.22
N LEU A 45 -7.86 -1.42 5.51
CA LEU A 45 -8.67 -0.78 6.55
C LEU A 45 -8.32 0.71 6.72
N ILE A 46 -7.02 1.03 6.75
CA ILE A 46 -6.53 2.41 6.83
C ILE A 46 -7.03 3.21 5.63
N SER A 47 -7.03 2.63 4.43
CA SER A 47 -7.50 3.28 3.22
C SER A 47 -8.99 3.61 3.30
N VAL A 48 -9.82 2.65 3.71
CA VAL A 48 -11.28 2.85 3.83
C VAL A 48 -11.61 3.84 4.94
N TYR A 49 -11.05 3.69 6.12
CA TYR A 49 -11.30 4.63 7.23
C TYR A 49 -10.76 6.03 6.93
N GLY A 50 -9.62 6.12 6.25
CA GLY A 50 -9.09 7.39 5.77
C GLY A 50 -10.03 8.08 4.81
N TYR A 51 -10.62 7.34 3.86
CA TYR A 51 -11.62 7.85 2.94
C TYR A 51 -12.90 8.30 3.66
N GLN A 52 -13.42 7.51 4.60
CA GLN A 52 -14.58 7.89 5.40
C GLN A 52 -14.33 9.17 6.21
N ALA A 53 -13.15 9.28 6.83
CA ALA A 53 -12.74 10.48 7.54
C ALA A 53 -12.62 11.69 6.59
N HIS A 54 -12.04 11.49 5.40
CA HIS A 54 -11.93 12.54 4.39
C HIS A 54 -13.32 13.05 3.97
N ARG A 55 -14.26 12.17 3.66
CA ARG A 55 -15.64 12.53 3.31
C ARG A 55 -16.31 13.30 4.44
N HIS A 56 -16.16 12.83 5.67
CA HIS A 56 -16.75 13.51 6.82
C HIS A 56 -16.23 14.94 6.97
N TYR A 57 -14.91 15.15 6.95
CA TYR A 57 -14.30 16.46 7.21
C TYR A 57 -14.37 17.43 6.03
N HIS A 58 -14.39 16.94 4.79
CA HIS A 58 -14.32 17.80 3.60
C HIS A 58 -15.64 17.90 2.83
N HIS A 59 -16.54 16.94 2.99
CA HIS A 59 -17.84 16.90 2.31
C HIS A 59 -19.04 16.99 3.26
N GLY A 60 -18.81 16.89 4.59
CA GLY A 60 -19.88 16.96 5.58
C GLY A 60 -20.72 15.70 5.70
N ASP A 61 -20.25 14.58 5.14
CA ASP A 61 -20.96 13.30 5.24
C ASP A 61 -20.88 12.72 6.66
N ASN A 62 -21.78 11.82 6.98
CA ASN A 62 -21.73 11.10 8.26
C ASN A 62 -20.49 10.21 8.32
N LEU A 63 -19.85 10.14 9.49
CA LEU A 63 -18.72 9.26 9.71
C LEU A 63 -19.22 7.85 10.06
N TYR A 64 -18.96 6.90 9.14
CA TYR A 64 -19.26 5.49 9.35
C TYR A 64 -17.96 4.73 9.63
N ILE A 65 -17.87 4.13 10.81
CA ILE A 65 -16.74 3.25 11.18
C ILE A 65 -17.36 1.91 11.57
N ILE A 66 -17.18 0.92 10.72
CA ILE A 66 -17.71 -0.44 10.90
C ILE A 66 -16.51 -1.37 11.03
N ASN A 67 -16.59 -2.37 11.91
CA ASN A 67 -15.52 -3.35 12.05
C ASN A 67 -15.51 -4.33 10.87
N PRO A 68 -14.32 -4.76 10.39
CA PRO A 68 -14.21 -5.79 9.37
C PRO A 68 -14.74 -7.14 9.88
N ASP A 69 -15.23 -7.95 8.96
CA ASP A 69 -15.65 -9.32 9.24
C ASP A 69 -14.52 -10.29 8.85
N VAL A 70 -14.12 -11.14 9.79
CA VAL A 70 -13.02 -12.10 9.61
C VAL A 70 -13.34 -13.22 8.62
N ASN A 71 -14.63 -13.44 8.34
CA ASN A 71 -15.08 -14.48 7.40
C ASN A 71 -15.14 -14.01 5.95
N LEU A 72 -14.95 -12.70 5.70
CA LEU A 72 -15.00 -12.09 4.38
C LEU A 72 -13.60 -11.87 3.82
N SER A 73 -13.47 -11.94 2.51
CA SER A 73 -12.24 -11.58 1.80
C SER A 73 -11.92 -10.08 1.93
N THR A 74 -10.70 -9.70 1.60
CA THR A 74 -10.27 -8.29 1.62
C THR A 74 -11.15 -7.42 0.72
N ALA A 75 -11.48 -7.88 -0.48
CA ALA A 75 -12.33 -7.15 -1.42
C ALA A 75 -13.75 -6.96 -0.89
N GLU A 76 -14.34 -8.00 -0.33
CA GLU A 76 -15.67 -7.94 0.30
C GLU A 76 -15.69 -7.00 1.50
N ASN A 77 -14.67 -7.06 2.35
CA ASN A 77 -14.54 -6.15 3.48
C ASN A 77 -14.41 -4.69 3.01
N ILE A 78 -13.59 -4.40 1.99
CA ILE A 78 -13.45 -3.04 1.44
C ILE A 78 -14.82 -2.53 0.99
N LEU A 79 -15.58 -3.29 0.19
CA LEU A 79 -16.89 -2.87 -0.30
C LEU A 79 -17.90 -2.66 0.84
N ARG A 80 -17.94 -3.60 1.78
CA ARG A 80 -18.82 -3.53 2.94
C ARG A 80 -18.55 -2.31 3.82
N LEU A 81 -17.29 -2.00 4.06
CA LEU A 81 -16.89 -0.89 4.92
C LEU A 81 -17.00 0.47 4.21
N LEU A 82 -16.93 0.48 2.87
CA LEU A 82 -17.01 1.69 2.07
C LEU A 82 -18.42 2.24 1.98
N ARG A 83 -19.42 1.37 2.00
CA ARG A 83 -20.84 1.71 1.80
C ARG A 83 -21.58 1.81 3.13
N PRO A 84 -22.42 2.86 3.32
CA PRO A 84 -23.17 3.05 4.57
C PRO A 84 -24.15 1.90 4.89
N ASP A 85 -24.71 1.30 3.83
CA ASP A 85 -25.64 0.16 3.93
C ASP A 85 -24.95 -1.19 4.01
N SER A 86 -23.61 -1.21 3.94
CA SER A 86 -22.79 -2.43 3.94
C SER A 86 -23.16 -3.44 2.83
N SER A 87 -23.86 -2.98 1.78
CA SER A 87 -24.32 -3.84 0.68
C SER A 87 -23.27 -3.94 -0.42
N TYR A 88 -23.11 -5.13 -0.98
CA TYR A 88 -22.31 -5.39 -2.19
C TYR A 88 -22.81 -6.67 -2.86
N THR A 89 -22.52 -6.80 -4.15
CA THR A 89 -22.79 -8.03 -4.89
C THR A 89 -21.53 -8.89 -5.01
N GLU A 90 -21.71 -10.19 -5.18
CA GLU A 90 -20.59 -11.11 -5.39
C GLU A 90 -19.77 -10.73 -6.64
N LEU A 91 -20.44 -10.22 -7.68
CA LEU A 91 -19.80 -9.77 -8.91
C LEU A 91 -18.88 -8.56 -8.64
N GLU A 92 -19.34 -7.57 -7.87
CA GLU A 92 -18.53 -6.40 -7.50
C GLU A 92 -17.28 -6.82 -6.69
N ALA A 93 -17.42 -7.75 -5.75
CA ALA A 93 -16.31 -8.28 -4.99
C ALA A 93 -15.28 -8.98 -5.89
N LYS A 94 -15.72 -9.80 -6.85
CA LYS A 94 -14.84 -10.45 -7.82
C LYS A 94 -14.13 -9.45 -8.74
N ILE A 95 -14.83 -8.43 -9.22
CA ILE A 95 -14.21 -7.37 -10.05
C ILE A 95 -13.13 -6.62 -9.26
N LEU A 96 -13.42 -6.24 -8.03
CA LEU A 96 -12.45 -5.56 -7.18
C LEU A 96 -11.22 -6.45 -6.88
N GLN A 97 -11.43 -7.73 -6.61
CA GLN A 97 -10.35 -8.69 -6.39
C GLN A 97 -9.46 -8.83 -7.63
N LEU A 98 -10.05 -8.92 -8.83
CA LEU A 98 -9.29 -8.98 -10.08
C LEU A 98 -8.50 -7.69 -10.33
N ALA A 99 -9.09 -6.52 -10.07
CA ALA A 99 -8.39 -5.24 -10.20
C ALA A 99 -7.17 -5.18 -9.28
N GLN A 100 -7.30 -5.59 -8.02
CA GLN A 100 -6.18 -5.66 -7.07
C GLN A 100 -5.06 -6.59 -7.55
N LEU A 101 -5.39 -7.74 -8.14
CA LEU A 101 -4.40 -8.67 -8.71
C LEU A 101 -3.67 -8.06 -9.92
N VAL A 102 -4.38 -7.35 -10.79
CA VAL A 102 -3.78 -6.69 -11.97
C VAL A 102 -2.83 -5.58 -11.53
N GLU A 103 -3.24 -4.74 -10.57
CA GLU A 103 -2.38 -3.67 -10.04
C GLU A 103 -1.12 -4.24 -9.37
N LEU A 104 -1.25 -5.30 -8.59
CA LEU A 104 -0.11 -5.97 -7.95
C LEU A 104 0.90 -6.47 -9.00
N ASN A 105 0.41 -7.12 -10.07
CA ASN A 105 1.27 -7.60 -11.15
C ASN A 105 1.97 -6.44 -11.88
N MET A 106 1.27 -5.33 -12.13
CA MET A 106 1.87 -4.14 -12.74
C MET A 106 2.98 -3.55 -11.85
N VAL A 107 2.78 -3.44 -10.55
CA VAL A 107 3.79 -2.93 -9.61
C VAL A 107 5.03 -3.83 -9.62
N VAL A 108 4.86 -5.15 -9.59
CA VAL A 108 5.98 -6.10 -9.65
C VAL A 108 6.76 -5.95 -10.96
N VAL A 109 6.08 -5.87 -12.10
CA VAL A 109 6.72 -5.70 -13.42
C VAL A 109 7.48 -4.37 -13.49
N ILE A 110 6.88 -3.26 -13.05
CA ILE A 110 7.53 -1.94 -13.03
C ILE A 110 8.75 -1.95 -12.11
N THR A 111 8.66 -2.58 -10.95
CA THR A 111 9.77 -2.68 -10.00
C THR A 111 10.93 -3.47 -10.61
N GLN A 112 10.66 -4.60 -11.25
CA GLN A 112 11.69 -5.40 -11.94
C GLN A 112 12.32 -4.64 -13.09
N LEU A 113 11.53 -3.96 -13.92
CA LEU A 113 12.05 -3.14 -15.01
C LEU A 113 12.93 -1.99 -14.51
N SER A 114 12.51 -1.31 -13.44
CA SER A 114 13.30 -0.23 -12.85
C SER A 114 14.64 -0.73 -12.27
N GLN A 115 14.65 -1.88 -11.60
CA GLN A 115 15.87 -2.51 -11.10
C GLN A 115 16.82 -2.90 -12.23
N THR A 116 16.29 -3.48 -13.32
CA THR A 116 17.09 -3.86 -14.48
C THR A 116 17.72 -2.63 -15.17
N MET A 117 16.96 -1.55 -15.29
CA MET A 117 17.47 -0.28 -15.85
C MET A 117 18.55 0.35 -14.96
N LEU A 118 18.37 0.35 -13.65
CA LEU A 118 19.36 0.86 -12.70
C LEU A 118 20.65 0.03 -12.75
N PHE A 119 20.54 -1.29 -12.85
CA PHE A 119 21.69 -2.18 -12.96
C PHE A 119 22.48 -1.91 -14.26
N HIS A 120 21.80 -1.76 -15.38
CA HIS A 120 22.43 -1.40 -16.67
C HIS A 120 23.11 -0.04 -16.65
N LEU A 121 22.48 0.95 -16.01
CA LEU A 121 23.08 2.28 -15.84
C LEU A 121 24.35 2.23 -15.01
N GLN A 122 24.33 1.46 -13.93
CA GLN A 122 25.48 1.29 -13.03
C GLN A 122 26.65 0.60 -13.74
N GLU A 123 26.36 -0.43 -14.54
CA GLU A 123 27.34 -1.11 -15.39
C GLU A 123 27.97 -0.17 -16.42
N GLN A 124 27.17 0.64 -17.11
CA GLN A 124 27.62 1.63 -18.10
C GLN A 124 28.52 2.72 -17.47
N ILE A 125 28.16 3.19 -16.27
CA ILE A 125 28.95 4.17 -15.53
C ILE A 125 30.30 3.56 -15.12
N LEU A 126 30.29 2.32 -14.61
CA LEU A 126 31.52 1.62 -14.21
C LEU A 126 32.47 1.41 -15.39
N ILE A 127 31.96 0.97 -16.54
CA ILE A 127 32.74 0.79 -17.77
C ILE A 127 33.35 2.12 -18.21
N ARG A 128 32.62 3.23 -18.19
CA ARG A 128 33.13 4.55 -18.54
C ARG A 128 34.19 5.04 -17.56
N LEU A 129 34.04 4.81 -16.26
CA LEU A 129 35.05 5.17 -15.25
C LEU A 129 36.35 4.39 -15.44
N LEU A 130 36.26 3.10 -15.80
CA LEU A 130 37.45 2.26 -16.08
C LEU A 130 38.17 2.62 -17.38
N GLN A 131 37.49 3.31 -18.30
CA GLN A 131 38.06 3.78 -19.58
C GLN A 131 38.64 5.19 -19.52
N LEU A 132 38.53 5.90 -18.41
CA LEU A 132 39.16 7.20 -18.22
C LEU A 132 40.71 6.99 -18.17
N PRO A 133 41.46 7.68 -19.02
CA PRO A 133 42.94 7.60 -18.96
C PRO A 133 43.37 8.12 -17.58
N PHE A 134 44.22 7.37 -16.90
CA PHE A 134 44.92 7.86 -15.72
C PHE A 134 45.74 9.08 -16.15
N VAL A 135 45.30 10.27 -15.78
CA VAL A 135 46.09 11.48 -15.92
C VAL A 135 47.20 11.40 -14.87
N HIS A 136 48.44 11.15 -15.34
CA HIS A 136 49.64 11.25 -14.53
C HIS A 136 49.98 12.72 -14.26
#